data_8a63f192ba49dbe944c68d09c7b50ae6
#
_entry.id   8a63f192ba49dbe944c68d09c7b50ae6
#
_cell.length_a   1.000
_cell.length_b   1.000
_cell.length_c   1.000
_cell.angle_alpha   90.00
_cell.angle_beta   90.00
_cell.angle_gamma   90.00
#
_symmetry.space_group_name_H-M   'P 1'
#
loop_
_entity.id
_entity.type
_entity.pdbx_description
1 polymer ?
#
loop_
_entity_poly.entity_id
_entity_poly.type
_entity_poly.pdbx_seq_one_letter_code
_entity_poly.pdbx_strand_id
1 'polypeptide(L)'
;MKYYSTNKQAPDASLEEAVVKGLATDKGLFMPYSIKPLPQDFYDSIDTLSFQEIAYRVADAFFGEDVPAETLKQIVYDTLSFDVPLVKVTENIYSLELFHGPTLAFKDVGGRFMARLLGYFIRKEGKRQVNVLVATSGDTGSAVANGFLGVEGIHVYVLYPKGKVSEIQEKQFTTLGQNITALEIDGTFDDCQALVKSAFMDKELNEHLQLTSANSINVARFLPQAFYYFYAYAQLKKATSDKIRATSTMQHDSAALVARSSSLVADLPVICVPSGNFGNITAGLFGKRMG
;
A
#
# COMPACT_ATOMS: atom_id res chain seq x y z
N MET A 1 -7.35 10.91 -13.44
CA MET A 1 -7.46 9.51 -13.98
C MET A 1 -8.86 8.97 -13.71
N LYS A 2 -9.41 8.08 -14.59
CA LYS A 2 -10.71 7.41 -14.36
C LYS A 2 -10.53 5.98 -13.91
N TYR A 3 -11.47 5.50 -13.10
CA TYR A 3 -11.49 4.15 -12.53
C TYR A 3 -12.78 3.45 -12.95
N TYR A 4 -12.66 2.23 -13.47
CA TYR A 4 -13.80 1.37 -13.81
C TYR A 4 -14.06 0.33 -12.73
N SER A 5 -15.29 -0.17 -12.65
CA SER A 5 -15.61 -1.33 -11.83
C SER A 5 -15.24 -2.64 -12.54
N THR A 6 -14.63 -3.57 -11.81
CA THR A 6 -14.31 -4.92 -12.35
C THR A 6 -15.57 -5.69 -12.80
N ASN A 7 -16.75 -5.39 -12.23
CA ASN A 7 -18.03 -5.97 -12.64
C ASN A 7 -18.67 -5.25 -13.84
N LYS A 8 -18.13 -4.06 -14.22
CA LYS A 8 -18.54 -3.29 -15.42
C LYS A 8 -20.01 -2.89 -15.48
N GLN A 9 -20.71 -2.83 -14.34
CA GLN A 9 -22.13 -2.45 -14.25
C GLN A 9 -22.32 -1.11 -13.51
N ALA A 10 -21.27 -0.59 -12.85
CA ALA A 10 -21.26 0.70 -12.22
C ALA A 10 -20.68 1.76 -13.16
N PRO A 11 -21.06 3.05 -13.00
CA PRO A 11 -20.42 4.14 -13.71
C PRO A 11 -18.94 4.28 -13.33
N ASP A 12 -18.16 4.88 -14.23
CA ASP A 12 -16.78 5.24 -13.95
C ASP A 12 -16.70 6.22 -12.77
N ALA A 13 -15.64 6.07 -11.98
CA ALA A 13 -15.37 6.91 -10.82
C ALA A 13 -14.13 7.78 -11.01
N SER A 14 -14.07 8.91 -10.34
CA SER A 14 -12.85 9.67 -10.09
C SER A 14 -11.97 8.95 -9.06
N LEU A 15 -10.70 9.37 -8.91
CA LEU A 15 -9.85 8.86 -7.83
C LEU A 15 -10.48 9.10 -6.46
N GLU A 16 -10.99 10.31 -6.23
CA GLU A 16 -11.64 10.68 -4.98
C GLU A 16 -12.81 9.75 -4.64
N GLU A 17 -13.71 9.51 -5.60
CA GLU A 17 -14.83 8.59 -5.42
C GLU A 17 -14.37 7.15 -5.15
N ALA A 18 -13.37 6.68 -5.88
CA ALA A 18 -12.83 5.33 -5.71
C ALA A 18 -12.19 5.14 -4.32
N VAL A 19 -11.50 6.17 -3.80
CA VAL A 19 -10.89 6.14 -2.47
C VAL A 19 -11.95 6.26 -1.37
N VAL A 20 -12.89 7.19 -1.50
CA VAL A 20 -13.91 7.45 -0.49
C VAL A 20 -14.93 6.32 -0.42
N LYS A 21 -15.38 5.79 -1.56
CA LYS A 21 -16.37 4.69 -1.60
C LYS A 21 -15.74 3.31 -1.33
N GLY A 22 -14.49 3.12 -1.74
CA GLY A 22 -13.75 1.85 -1.60
C GLY A 22 -14.22 0.72 -2.53
N LEU A 23 -15.52 0.64 -2.82
CA LEU A 23 -16.16 -0.31 -3.73
C LEU A 23 -17.15 0.40 -4.65
N ALA A 24 -17.29 -0.12 -5.87
CA ALA A 24 -18.31 0.34 -6.80
C ALA A 24 -19.71 -0.12 -6.36
N THR A 25 -20.75 0.54 -6.87
CA THR A 25 -22.16 0.24 -6.53
C THR A 25 -22.61 -1.15 -6.95
N ASP A 26 -21.94 -1.74 -7.94
CA ASP A 26 -22.14 -3.12 -8.42
C ASP A 26 -21.28 -4.15 -7.65
N LYS A 27 -20.63 -3.72 -6.54
CA LYS A 27 -19.71 -4.51 -5.70
C LYS A 27 -18.40 -4.92 -6.40
N GLY A 28 -18.10 -4.36 -7.59
CA GLY A 28 -16.82 -4.51 -8.27
C GLY A 28 -15.72 -3.65 -7.63
N LEU A 29 -14.46 -4.04 -7.85
CA LEU A 29 -13.31 -3.27 -7.43
C LEU A 29 -13.07 -2.12 -8.40
N PHE A 30 -12.67 -0.97 -7.87
CA PHE A 30 -12.20 0.12 -8.71
C PHE A 30 -10.79 -0.17 -9.22
N MET A 31 -10.61 -0.11 -10.54
CA MET A 31 -9.33 -0.30 -11.21
C MET A 31 -9.06 0.86 -12.18
N PRO A 32 -7.82 1.35 -12.27
CA PRO A 32 -7.49 2.41 -13.23
C PRO A 32 -7.60 1.88 -14.67
N TYR A 33 -8.10 2.71 -15.60
CA TYR A 33 -8.17 2.35 -17.02
C TYR A 33 -6.80 2.20 -17.66
N SER A 34 -5.82 2.93 -17.18
CA SER A 34 -4.46 2.90 -17.70
C SER A 34 -3.43 2.78 -16.60
N ILE A 35 -2.36 2.08 -16.89
CA ILE A 35 -1.15 2.01 -16.07
C ILE A 35 -0.07 2.75 -16.86
N LYS A 36 0.38 3.90 -16.34
CA LYS A 36 1.42 4.70 -17.00
C LYS A 36 2.77 4.02 -16.84
N PRO A 37 3.48 3.70 -17.94
CA PRO A 37 4.86 3.26 -17.86
C PRO A 37 5.73 4.37 -17.25
N LEU A 38 6.72 3.97 -16.47
CA LEU A 38 7.75 4.89 -16.02
C LEU A 38 8.84 5.02 -17.10
N PRO A 39 9.47 6.19 -17.25
CA PRO A 39 10.44 6.42 -18.30
C PRO A 39 11.75 5.67 -18.04
N GLN A 40 12.52 5.40 -19.10
CA GLN A 40 13.75 4.60 -19.02
C GLN A 40 14.81 5.22 -18.10
N ASP A 41 14.93 6.55 -18.09
CA ASP A 41 15.88 7.29 -17.23
C ASP A 41 15.59 7.09 -15.72
N PHE A 42 14.32 6.84 -15.36
CA PHE A 42 13.99 6.43 -14.00
C PHE A 42 14.63 5.08 -13.65
N TYR A 43 14.51 4.09 -14.55
CA TYR A 43 15.10 2.76 -14.31
C TYR A 43 16.63 2.79 -14.37
N ASP A 44 17.20 3.66 -15.19
CA ASP A 44 18.66 3.82 -15.31
C ASP A 44 19.28 4.35 -14.01
N SER A 45 18.55 5.22 -13.29
CA SER A 45 19.00 5.90 -12.09
C SER A 45 18.39 5.37 -10.77
N ILE A 46 17.50 4.38 -10.82
CA ILE A 46 16.69 3.96 -9.67
C ILE A 46 17.52 3.52 -8.44
N ASP A 47 18.69 2.94 -8.66
CA ASP A 47 19.62 2.48 -7.62
C ASP A 47 20.32 3.62 -6.86
N THR A 48 20.18 4.86 -7.34
CA THR A 48 20.70 6.07 -6.69
C THR A 48 19.64 6.84 -5.91
N LEU A 49 18.36 6.50 -6.10
CA LEU A 49 17.24 7.18 -5.48
C LEU A 49 16.90 6.61 -4.09
N SER A 50 16.40 7.46 -3.20
CA SER A 50 15.85 7.03 -1.92
C SER A 50 14.51 6.31 -2.09
N PHE A 51 14.08 5.56 -1.06
CA PHE A 51 12.78 4.89 -1.07
C PHE A 51 11.62 5.86 -1.30
N GLN A 52 11.65 7.01 -0.63
CA GLN A 52 10.63 8.04 -0.78
C GLN A 52 10.60 8.64 -2.18
N GLU A 53 11.76 8.87 -2.82
CA GLU A 53 11.82 9.40 -4.19
C GLU A 53 11.30 8.40 -5.21
N ILE A 54 11.67 7.12 -5.08
CA ILE A 54 11.13 6.03 -5.91
C ILE A 54 9.61 5.97 -5.76
N ALA A 55 9.13 5.92 -4.51
CA ALA A 55 7.72 5.84 -4.20
C ALA A 55 6.93 7.06 -4.71
N TYR A 56 7.51 8.27 -4.63
CA TYR A 56 6.87 9.47 -5.17
C TYR A 56 6.68 9.37 -6.70
N ARG A 57 7.70 8.94 -7.45
CA ARG A 57 7.56 8.78 -8.91
C ARG A 57 6.55 7.72 -9.30
N VAL A 58 6.49 6.62 -8.55
CA VAL A 58 5.47 5.58 -8.74
C VAL A 58 4.08 6.11 -8.38
N ALA A 59 3.95 6.86 -7.27
CA ALA A 59 2.71 7.48 -6.84
C ALA A 59 2.20 8.52 -7.84
N ASP A 60 3.10 9.33 -8.43
CA ASP A 60 2.76 10.33 -9.44
C ASP A 60 2.14 9.69 -10.68
N ALA A 61 2.65 8.53 -11.11
CA ALA A 61 2.06 7.79 -12.23
C ALA A 61 0.63 7.32 -11.97
N PHE A 62 0.25 7.06 -10.70
CA PHE A 62 -1.09 6.64 -10.34
C PHE A 62 -2.02 7.78 -9.91
N PHE A 63 -1.50 8.80 -9.24
CA PHE A 63 -2.29 9.78 -8.50
C PHE A 63 -2.01 11.23 -8.91
N GLY A 64 -0.93 11.48 -9.67
CA GLY A 64 -0.47 12.84 -9.99
C GLY A 64 -1.43 13.67 -10.87
N GLU A 65 -2.38 13.03 -11.59
CA GLU A 65 -3.42 13.76 -12.29
C GLU A 65 -4.52 14.36 -11.36
N ASP A 66 -4.69 13.78 -10.18
CA ASP A 66 -5.80 14.06 -9.28
C ASP A 66 -5.34 14.77 -7.99
N VAL A 67 -4.05 14.64 -7.64
CA VAL A 67 -3.45 15.19 -6.43
C VAL A 67 -2.29 16.12 -6.78
N PRO A 68 -2.25 17.36 -6.28
CA PRO A 68 -1.12 18.27 -6.53
C PRO A 68 0.22 17.69 -6.10
N ALA A 69 1.26 17.93 -6.90
CA ALA A 69 2.58 17.31 -6.74
C ALA A 69 3.16 17.45 -5.31
N GLU A 70 3.14 18.64 -4.73
CA GLU A 70 3.66 18.85 -3.36
C GLU A 70 2.84 18.10 -2.31
N THR A 71 1.52 18.04 -2.46
CA THR A 71 0.64 17.28 -1.58
C THR A 71 0.91 15.79 -1.68
N LEU A 72 1.04 15.26 -2.91
CA LEU A 72 1.33 13.85 -3.14
C LEU A 72 2.70 13.47 -2.58
N LYS A 73 3.70 14.33 -2.77
CA LYS A 73 5.03 14.16 -2.22
C LYS A 73 4.98 14.09 -0.69
N GLN A 74 4.26 15.02 -0.05
CA GLN A 74 4.09 15.01 1.42
C GLN A 74 3.41 13.72 1.90
N ILE A 75 2.33 13.28 1.21
CA ILE A 75 1.63 12.02 1.53
C ILE A 75 2.59 10.82 1.48
N VAL A 76 3.41 10.73 0.44
CA VAL A 76 4.38 9.64 0.27
C VAL A 76 5.44 9.66 1.36
N TYR A 77 6.06 10.83 1.61
CA TYR A 77 7.14 10.97 2.58
C TYR A 77 6.66 10.69 4.01
N ASP A 78 5.49 11.18 4.38
CA ASP A 78 4.87 10.89 5.68
C ASP A 78 4.46 9.42 5.83
N THR A 79 4.12 8.76 4.73
CA THR A 79 3.81 7.33 4.72
C THR A 79 5.05 6.50 5.02
N LEU A 80 6.16 6.80 4.33
CA LEU A 80 7.39 6.00 4.33
C LEU A 80 8.43 6.57 5.32
N SER A 81 8.06 6.62 6.60
CA SER A 81 8.96 7.05 7.68
C SER A 81 9.84 5.93 8.24
N PHE A 82 9.83 4.77 7.62
CA PHE A 82 10.61 3.57 7.97
C PHE A 82 11.20 2.95 6.70
N ASP A 83 12.28 2.21 6.86
CA ASP A 83 12.95 1.52 5.76
C ASP A 83 12.34 0.15 5.46
N VAL A 84 12.65 -0.39 4.28
CA VAL A 84 12.23 -1.70 3.78
C VAL A 84 13.46 -2.36 3.15
N PRO A 85 14.41 -2.85 3.97
CA PRO A 85 15.67 -3.35 3.46
C PRO A 85 15.52 -4.69 2.74
N LEU A 86 16.31 -4.87 1.68
CA LEU A 86 16.49 -6.14 0.99
C LEU A 86 17.69 -6.88 1.61
N VAL A 87 17.43 -7.83 2.48
CA VAL A 87 18.46 -8.57 3.24
C VAL A 87 18.85 -9.85 2.52
N LYS A 88 20.13 -10.04 2.30
CA LYS A 88 20.66 -11.28 1.70
C LYS A 88 20.59 -12.43 2.71
N VAL A 89 19.87 -13.50 2.37
CA VAL A 89 19.73 -14.71 3.20
C VAL A 89 20.75 -15.77 2.79
N THR A 90 20.84 -16.04 1.48
CA THR A 90 21.85 -16.94 0.90
C THR A 90 22.44 -16.31 -0.35
N GLU A 91 23.25 -17.03 -1.12
CA GLU A 91 23.89 -16.48 -2.32
C GLU A 91 22.90 -15.89 -3.33
N ASN A 92 21.74 -16.55 -3.53
CA ASN A 92 20.73 -16.18 -4.54
C ASN A 92 19.35 -15.92 -3.92
N ILE A 93 19.22 -15.88 -2.57
CA ILE A 93 17.95 -15.65 -1.90
C ILE A 93 18.06 -14.39 -1.05
N TYR A 94 17.08 -13.50 -1.24
CA TYR A 94 16.95 -12.25 -0.49
C TYR A 94 15.58 -12.22 0.19
N SER A 95 15.52 -11.60 1.35
CA SER A 95 14.28 -11.25 2.07
C SER A 95 14.07 -9.75 1.96
N LEU A 96 12.91 -9.34 1.43
CA LEU A 96 12.45 -7.97 1.55
C LEU A 96 11.73 -7.83 2.89
N GLU A 97 12.34 -7.12 3.83
CA GLU A 97 11.81 -6.99 5.18
C GLU A 97 10.77 -5.86 5.27
N LEU A 98 9.49 -6.22 5.32
CA LEU A 98 8.35 -5.31 5.35
C LEU A 98 7.78 -5.08 6.77
N PHE A 99 8.55 -5.44 7.81
CA PHE A 99 8.11 -5.43 9.21
C PHE A 99 8.79 -4.33 10.06
N HIS A 100 9.36 -3.30 9.43
CA HIS A 100 9.99 -2.18 10.14
C HIS A 100 9.04 -0.99 10.37
N GLY A 101 7.80 -1.09 9.90
CA GLY A 101 6.78 -0.08 10.15
C GLY A 101 6.17 -0.16 11.56
N PRO A 102 5.32 0.79 11.93
CA PRO A 102 4.81 0.95 13.30
C PRO A 102 3.99 -0.23 13.83
N THR A 103 3.39 -1.04 12.95
CA THR A 103 2.63 -2.24 13.37
C THR A 103 3.33 -3.55 13.01
N LEU A 104 4.59 -3.46 12.55
CA LEU A 104 5.42 -4.61 12.18
C LEU A 104 4.79 -5.46 11.06
N ALA A 105 3.98 -4.85 10.20
CA ALA A 105 3.29 -5.51 9.10
C ALA A 105 3.49 -4.78 7.77
N PHE A 106 3.60 -5.52 6.68
CA PHE A 106 3.69 -4.94 5.32
C PHE A 106 2.50 -4.01 4.99
N LYS A 107 1.39 -4.18 5.70
CA LYS A 107 0.17 -3.40 5.55
C LYS A 107 0.31 -1.94 5.97
N ASP A 108 1.36 -1.59 6.71
CA ASP A 108 1.63 -0.22 7.14
C ASP A 108 1.76 0.75 5.97
N VAL A 109 2.43 0.34 4.88
CA VAL A 109 2.57 1.17 3.68
C VAL A 109 1.20 1.56 3.11
N GLY A 110 0.34 0.57 2.83
CA GLY A 110 -0.99 0.83 2.25
C GLY A 110 -1.94 1.52 3.25
N GLY A 111 -1.89 1.16 4.54
CA GLY A 111 -2.73 1.75 5.59
C GLY A 111 -2.43 3.23 5.79
N ARG A 112 -1.17 3.58 5.94
CA ARG A 112 -0.71 4.96 6.14
C ARG A 112 -0.93 5.83 4.91
N PHE A 113 -0.68 5.31 3.70
CA PHE A 113 -0.93 6.05 2.46
C PHE A 113 -2.42 6.35 2.28
N MET A 114 -3.29 5.33 2.44
CA MET A 114 -4.73 5.53 2.34
C MET A 114 -5.24 6.57 3.35
N ALA A 115 -4.76 6.52 4.58
CA ALA A 115 -5.19 7.45 5.62
C ALA A 115 -4.91 8.91 5.25
N ARG A 116 -3.72 9.18 4.70
CA ARG A 116 -3.31 10.52 4.28
C ARG A 116 -4.05 10.99 3.04
N LEU A 117 -4.21 10.10 2.06
CA LEU A 117 -4.92 10.43 0.82
C LEU A 117 -6.41 10.66 1.08
N LEU A 118 -7.07 9.82 1.89
CA LEU A 118 -8.46 10.01 2.27
C LEU A 118 -8.63 11.30 3.08
N GLY A 119 -7.73 11.57 4.05
CA GLY A 119 -7.73 12.82 4.81
C GLY A 119 -7.55 14.06 3.92
N TYR A 120 -6.75 13.98 2.87
CA TYR A 120 -6.63 15.04 1.87
C TYR A 120 -7.97 15.32 1.18
N PHE A 121 -8.66 14.30 0.67
CA PHE A 121 -9.95 14.49 -0.02
C PHE A 121 -11.04 15.03 0.91
N ILE A 122 -11.10 14.53 2.16
CA ILE A 122 -12.09 15.01 3.14
C ILE A 122 -11.89 16.50 3.44
N ARG A 123 -10.66 16.94 3.68
CA ARG A 123 -10.36 18.36 3.93
C ARG A 123 -10.64 19.24 2.71
N LYS A 124 -10.30 18.76 1.50
CA LYS A 124 -10.53 19.48 0.25
C LYS A 124 -12.02 19.79 0.01
N GLU A 125 -12.90 18.85 0.36
CA GLU A 125 -14.35 19.01 0.14
C GLU A 125 -15.07 19.68 1.31
N GLY A 126 -14.41 19.92 2.44
CA GLY A 126 -15.06 20.45 3.66
C GLY A 126 -16.17 19.54 4.18
N LYS A 127 -16.04 18.24 3.93
CA LYS A 127 -17.07 17.22 4.26
C LYS A 127 -17.21 16.96 5.75
N ARG A 128 -18.37 16.38 6.10
CA ARG A 128 -18.61 15.82 7.43
C ARG A 128 -17.62 14.69 7.72
N GLN A 129 -17.45 14.40 9.01
CA GLN A 129 -16.64 13.28 9.47
C GLN A 129 -16.96 11.99 8.70
N VAL A 130 -15.91 11.31 8.24
CA VAL A 130 -16.00 9.98 7.62
C VAL A 130 -15.68 8.93 8.66
N ASN A 131 -16.46 7.85 8.67
CA ASN A 131 -16.32 6.74 9.59
C ASN A 131 -15.78 5.51 8.83
N VAL A 132 -14.57 5.10 9.18
CA VAL A 132 -13.91 3.93 8.60
C VAL A 132 -14.27 2.72 9.42
N LEU A 133 -14.91 1.73 8.80
CA LEU A 133 -15.18 0.44 9.41
C LEU A 133 -14.17 -0.61 8.94
N VAL A 134 -13.60 -1.35 9.87
CA VAL A 134 -12.70 -2.46 9.58
C VAL A 134 -12.97 -3.65 10.49
N ALA A 135 -13.24 -4.82 9.90
CA ALA A 135 -13.20 -6.10 10.61
C ALA A 135 -11.78 -6.65 10.53
N THR A 136 -11.26 -7.16 11.65
CA THR A 136 -9.89 -7.65 11.70
C THR A 136 -9.73 -8.92 12.52
N SER A 137 -8.75 -9.74 12.11
CA SER A 137 -8.20 -10.84 12.90
C SER A 137 -6.79 -10.52 13.46
N GLY A 138 -6.34 -9.25 13.30
CA GLY A 138 -5.03 -8.78 13.77
C GLY A 138 -4.43 -7.67 12.90
N ASP A 139 -3.50 -7.99 12.00
CA ASP A 139 -2.65 -7.07 11.22
C ASP A 139 -3.41 -5.94 10.52
N THR A 140 -4.56 -6.24 9.91
CA THR A 140 -5.30 -5.23 9.14
C THR A 140 -5.83 -4.13 10.05
N GLY A 141 -6.44 -4.51 11.19
CA GLY A 141 -6.94 -3.55 12.17
C GLY A 141 -5.81 -2.72 12.77
N SER A 142 -4.70 -3.37 13.12
CA SER A 142 -3.51 -2.68 13.64
C SER A 142 -2.97 -1.64 12.66
N ALA A 143 -2.75 -2.03 11.41
CA ALA A 143 -2.22 -1.13 10.38
C ALA A 143 -3.19 0.01 10.02
N VAL A 144 -4.51 -0.27 9.98
CA VAL A 144 -5.53 0.75 9.73
C VAL A 144 -5.60 1.71 10.92
N ALA A 145 -5.78 1.21 12.13
CA ALA A 145 -5.89 2.03 13.32
C ALA A 145 -4.67 2.95 13.49
N ASN A 146 -3.47 2.41 13.37
CA ASN A 146 -2.24 3.20 13.46
C ASN A 146 -2.09 4.19 12.30
N GLY A 147 -2.39 3.78 11.06
CA GLY A 147 -2.30 4.64 9.89
C GLY A 147 -3.23 5.84 9.95
N PHE A 148 -4.43 5.67 10.51
CA PHE A 148 -5.46 6.71 10.63
C PHE A 148 -5.44 7.48 11.96
N LEU A 149 -4.57 7.11 12.90
CA LEU A 149 -4.49 7.77 14.20
C LEU A 149 -4.21 9.27 14.03
N GLY A 150 -5.07 10.10 14.63
CA GLY A 150 -4.96 11.56 14.60
C GLY A 150 -5.28 12.20 13.25
N VAL A 151 -5.79 11.46 12.26
CA VAL A 151 -6.21 12.05 10.98
C VAL A 151 -7.52 12.79 11.15
N GLU A 152 -7.48 14.11 10.96
CA GLU A 152 -8.64 14.99 11.14
C GLU A 152 -9.78 14.64 10.17
N GLY A 153 -11.02 14.69 10.68
CA GLY A 153 -12.23 14.39 9.91
C GLY A 153 -12.49 12.90 9.69
N ILE A 154 -11.69 12.02 10.29
CA ILE A 154 -11.86 10.56 10.18
C ILE A 154 -11.99 9.95 11.57
N HIS A 155 -12.98 9.07 11.73
CA HIS A 155 -13.08 8.17 12.89
C HIS A 155 -12.99 6.71 12.41
N VAL A 156 -12.28 5.86 13.15
CA VAL A 156 -12.08 4.45 12.80
C VAL A 156 -12.72 3.56 13.86
N TYR A 157 -13.55 2.64 13.41
CA TYR A 157 -14.11 1.55 14.21
C TYR A 157 -13.47 0.23 13.80
N VAL A 158 -12.76 -0.39 14.73
CA VAL A 158 -12.09 -1.68 14.55
C VAL A 158 -12.90 -2.76 15.23
N LEU A 159 -13.54 -3.63 14.47
CA LEU A 159 -14.31 -4.78 14.99
C LEU A 159 -13.39 -6.00 15.01
N TYR A 160 -13.26 -6.64 16.16
CA TYR A 160 -12.40 -7.81 16.33
C TYR A 160 -13.05 -8.88 17.21
N PRO A 161 -12.78 -10.18 16.96
CA PRO A 161 -13.40 -11.27 17.70
C PRO A 161 -12.72 -11.47 19.05
N LYS A 162 -13.51 -11.54 20.10
CA LYS A 162 -13.09 -11.70 21.50
C LYS A 162 -12.17 -12.90 21.68
N GLY A 163 -10.99 -12.63 22.25
CA GLY A 163 -10.00 -13.66 22.59
C GLY A 163 -9.43 -14.44 21.38
N LYS A 164 -9.62 -13.96 20.14
CA LYS A 164 -9.14 -14.60 18.91
C LYS A 164 -8.11 -13.77 18.13
N VAL A 165 -7.65 -12.68 18.71
CA VAL A 165 -6.56 -11.85 18.22
C VAL A 165 -5.38 -12.01 19.19
N SER A 166 -4.15 -12.02 18.69
CA SER A 166 -2.98 -12.08 19.57
C SER A 166 -2.91 -10.82 20.45
N GLU A 167 -2.47 -10.97 21.69
CA GLU A 167 -2.43 -9.87 22.67
C GLU A 167 -1.65 -8.65 22.15
N ILE A 168 -0.54 -8.87 21.43
CA ILE A 168 0.25 -7.78 20.85
C ILE A 168 -0.56 -7.02 19.80
N GLN A 169 -1.20 -7.73 18.88
CA GLN A 169 -1.99 -7.11 17.82
C GLN A 169 -3.24 -6.41 18.38
N GLU A 170 -3.90 -6.99 19.37
CA GLU A 170 -5.04 -6.38 20.04
C GLU A 170 -4.64 -5.06 20.68
N LYS A 171 -3.54 -5.00 21.41
CA LYS A 171 -3.01 -3.76 22.01
C LYS A 171 -2.65 -2.69 20.99
N GLN A 172 -2.24 -3.07 19.76
CA GLN A 172 -1.90 -2.12 18.70
C GLN A 172 -3.09 -1.27 18.22
N PHE A 173 -4.33 -1.63 18.51
CA PHE A 173 -5.51 -0.83 18.17
C PHE A 173 -6.42 -0.50 19.36
N THR A 174 -6.41 -1.29 20.44
CA THR A 174 -7.27 -1.02 21.61
C THR A 174 -6.72 0.08 22.52
N THR A 175 -5.42 0.35 22.49
CA THR A 175 -4.76 1.31 23.38
C THR A 175 -4.55 2.70 22.76
N LEU A 176 -4.95 2.91 21.50
CA LEU A 176 -4.65 4.16 20.78
C LEU A 176 -5.53 5.33 21.21
N GLY A 177 -6.83 5.11 21.44
CA GLY A 177 -7.77 6.18 21.76
C GLY A 177 -7.93 7.20 20.62
N GLN A 178 -8.14 8.47 20.96
CA GLN A 178 -8.38 9.57 20.03
C GLN A 178 -9.54 9.28 19.06
N ASN A 179 -9.28 9.23 17.77
CA ASN A 179 -10.23 8.93 16.72
C ASN A 179 -10.35 7.43 16.40
N ILE A 180 -9.82 6.55 17.26
CA ILE A 180 -9.88 5.09 17.08
C ILE A 180 -10.75 4.49 18.18
N THR A 181 -11.77 3.72 17.77
CA THR A 181 -12.63 2.94 18.66
C THR A 181 -12.52 1.47 18.31
N ALA A 182 -12.10 0.66 19.27
CA ALA A 182 -12.07 -0.79 19.14
C ALA A 182 -13.36 -1.40 19.73
N LEU A 183 -14.01 -2.28 18.96
CA LEU A 183 -15.24 -2.97 19.34
C LEU A 183 -14.96 -4.48 19.42
N GLU A 184 -14.96 -5.01 20.62
CA GLU A 184 -14.83 -6.44 20.87
C GLU A 184 -16.17 -7.13 20.60
N ILE A 185 -16.17 -8.12 19.71
CA ILE A 185 -17.37 -8.86 19.30
C ILE A 185 -17.30 -10.26 19.91
N ASP A 186 -18.34 -10.64 20.62
CA ASP A 186 -18.51 -12.00 21.13
C ASP A 186 -18.93 -12.93 19.97
N GLY A 187 -17.94 -13.34 19.19
CA GLY A 187 -18.15 -14.08 17.95
C GLY A 187 -16.84 -14.49 17.26
N THR A 188 -16.96 -14.68 15.97
CA THR A 188 -15.85 -15.03 15.07
C THR A 188 -15.42 -13.83 14.23
N PHE A 189 -14.34 -13.97 13.47
CA PHE A 189 -13.94 -12.97 12.48
C PHE A 189 -15.01 -12.80 11.37
N ASP A 190 -15.70 -13.88 11.00
CA ASP A 190 -16.78 -13.82 10.01
C ASP A 190 -17.99 -13.03 10.56
N ASP A 191 -18.27 -13.11 11.85
CA ASP A 191 -19.30 -12.31 12.49
C ASP A 191 -18.94 -10.81 12.47
N CYS A 192 -17.68 -10.47 12.73
CA CYS A 192 -17.19 -9.09 12.58
C CYS A 192 -17.36 -8.58 11.14
N GLN A 193 -17.04 -9.42 10.14
CA GLN A 193 -17.23 -9.06 8.74
C GLN A 193 -18.70 -8.90 8.37
N ALA A 194 -19.58 -9.77 8.90
CA ALA A 194 -21.02 -9.71 8.69
C ALA A 194 -21.61 -8.41 9.25
N LEU A 195 -21.18 -7.98 10.44
CA LEU A 195 -21.60 -6.72 11.07
C LEU A 195 -21.17 -5.52 10.21
N VAL A 196 -19.92 -5.49 9.74
CA VAL A 196 -19.44 -4.43 8.84
C VAL A 196 -20.25 -4.39 7.55
N LYS A 197 -20.53 -5.55 6.93
CA LYS A 197 -21.39 -5.62 5.73
C LYS A 197 -22.81 -5.13 6.00
N SER A 198 -23.39 -5.50 7.15
CA SER A 198 -24.73 -5.04 7.55
C SER A 198 -24.78 -3.52 7.71
N ALA A 199 -23.76 -2.92 8.34
CA ALA A 199 -23.66 -1.48 8.47
C ALA A 199 -23.62 -0.76 7.10
N PHE A 200 -22.90 -1.30 6.12
CA PHE A 200 -22.88 -0.75 4.76
C PHE A 200 -24.22 -0.93 4.00
N MET A 201 -25.03 -1.89 4.38
CA MET A 201 -26.35 -2.14 3.78
C MET A 201 -27.48 -1.37 4.48
N ASP A 202 -27.23 -0.85 5.67
CA ASP A 202 -28.20 -0.10 6.47
C ASP A 202 -28.32 1.34 5.92
N LYS A 203 -29.47 1.65 5.35
CA LYS A 203 -29.74 2.97 4.72
C LYS A 203 -29.81 4.09 5.74
N GLU A 204 -30.47 3.87 6.87
CA GLU A 204 -30.61 4.85 7.93
C GLU A 204 -29.25 5.22 8.52
N LEU A 205 -28.41 4.20 8.79
CA LEU A 205 -27.04 4.40 9.28
C LEU A 205 -26.19 5.19 8.27
N ASN A 206 -26.29 4.86 6.97
CA ASN A 206 -25.51 5.53 5.91
C ASN A 206 -26.00 6.98 5.62
N GLU A 207 -27.27 7.30 5.91
CA GLU A 207 -27.78 8.69 5.82
C GLU A 207 -27.22 9.57 6.93
N HIS A 208 -26.96 9.01 8.12
CA HIS A 208 -26.43 9.72 9.27
C HIS A 208 -24.91 9.72 9.35
N LEU A 209 -24.28 8.63 8.93
CA LEU A 209 -22.83 8.40 8.99
C LEU A 209 -22.28 8.17 7.59
N GLN A 210 -21.31 8.97 7.22
CA GLN A 210 -20.56 8.70 5.98
C GLN A 210 -19.60 7.52 6.22
N LEU A 211 -20.00 6.32 5.79
CA LEU A 211 -19.23 5.11 5.98
C LEU A 211 -18.27 4.85 4.83
N THR A 212 -17.06 4.41 5.15
CA THR A 212 -16.10 3.88 4.19
C THR A 212 -15.37 2.67 4.77
N SER A 213 -14.75 1.88 3.89
CA SER A 213 -13.98 0.70 4.26
C SER A 213 -12.50 0.88 3.97
N ALA A 214 -11.66 0.59 4.95
CA ALA A 214 -10.22 0.52 4.77
C ALA A 214 -9.72 -0.89 4.40
N ASN A 215 -10.53 -1.69 3.72
CA ASN A 215 -10.14 -3.03 3.28
C ASN A 215 -9.04 -2.98 2.20
N SER A 216 -8.32 -4.10 2.05
CA SER A 216 -7.23 -4.25 1.08
C SER A 216 -7.63 -4.13 -0.39
N ILE A 217 -8.93 -4.06 -0.66
CA ILE A 217 -9.52 -3.88 -1.99
C ILE A 217 -9.58 -2.43 -2.46
N ASN A 218 -9.39 -1.45 -1.56
CA ASN A 218 -9.39 -0.03 -1.90
C ASN A 218 -8.12 0.33 -2.68
N VAL A 219 -8.27 1.09 -3.78
CA VAL A 219 -7.15 1.52 -4.64
C VAL A 219 -6.05 2.25 -3.86
N ALA A 220 -6.41 3.04 -2.86
CA ALA A 220 -5.47 3.74 -1.99
C ALA A 220 -4.73 2.79 -1.02
N ARG A 221 -5.18 1.54 -0.89
CA ARG A 221 -4.54 0.50 -0.07
C ARG A 221 -3.61 -0.39 -0.88
N PHE A 222 -4.03 -0.86 -2.06
CA PHE A 222 -3.21 -1.83 -2.80
C PHE A 222 -2.20 -1.18 -3.75
N LEU A 223 -2.54 -0.08 -4.45
CA LEU A 223 -1.60 0.56 -5.37
C LEU A 223 -0.27 0.98 -4.72
N PRO A 224 -0.27 1.62 -3.52
CA PRO A 224 0.98 2.01 -2.86
C PRO A 224 1.90 0.84 -2.50
N GLN A 225 1.39 -0.37 -2.47
CA GLN A 225 2.22 -1.55 -2.25
C GLN A 225 3.19 -1.82 -3.42
N ALA A 226 2.97 -1.20 -4.58
CA ALA A 226 3.94 -1.22 -5.66
C ALA A 226 5.28 -0.58 -5.26
N PHE A 227 5.28 0.39 -4.34
CA PHE A 227 6.47 1.15 -3.94
C PHE A 227 7.62 0.26 -3.49
N TYR A 228 7.36 -0.72 -2.64
CA TYR A 228 8.40 -1.59 -2.13
C TYR A 228 8.89 -2.62 -3.16
N TYR A 229 8.13 -2.93 -4.22
CA TYR A 229 8.64 -3.74 -5.33
C TYR A 229 9.68 -2.97 -6.15
N PHE A 230 9.42 -1.70 -6.46
CA PHE A 230 10.39 -0.84 -7.12
C PHE A 230 11.64 -0.63 -6.26
N TYR A 231 11.46 -0.45 -4.96
CA TYR A 231 12.59 -0.29 -4.05
C TYR A 231 13.41 -1.58 -3.89
N ALA A 232 12.75 -2.73 -3.87
CA ALA A 232 13.45 -4.03 -3.89
C ALA A 232 14.30 -4.18 -5.16
N TYR A 233 13.76 -3.80 -6.32
CA TYR A 233 14.50 -3.80 -7.57
C TYR A 233 15.71 -2.82 -7.54
N ALA A 234 15.52 -1.62 -7.01
CA ALA A 234 16.58 -0.63 -6.82
C ALA A 234 17.74 -1.17 -5.98
N GLN A 235 17.40 -1.78 -4.83
CA GLN A 235 18.40 -2.36 -3.93
C GLN A 235 19.14 -3.54 -4.57
N LEU A 236 18.42 -4.41 -5.32
CA LEU A 236 19.03 -5.52 -6.04
C LEU A 236 19.99 -5.02 -7.13
N LYS A 237 19.58 -4.01 -7.91
CA LYS A 237 20.42 -3.38 -8.93
C LYS A 237 21.68 -2.77 -8.30
N LYS A 238 21.54 -2.04 -7.19
CA LYS A 238 22.67 -1.47 -6.45
C LYS A 238 23.64 -2.54 -5.98
N ALA A 239 23.15 -3.61 -5.35
CA ALA A 239 23.99 -4.71 -4.86
C ALA A 239 24.75 -5.40 -6.01
N THR A 240 24.15 -5.47 -7.21
CA THR A 240 24.79 -6.02 -8.40
C THR A 240 25.88 -5.08 -8.92
N SER A 241 25.60 -3.78 -9.00
CA SER A 241 26.57 -2.75 -9.42
C SER A 241 27.79 -2.69 -8.50
N ASP A 242 27.58 -2.79 -7.19
CA ASP A 242 28.66 -2.77 -6.19
C ASP A 242 29.56 -4.03 -6.31
N LYS A 243 28.98 -5.20 -6.59
CA LYS A 243 29.75 -6.43 -6.86
C LYS A 243 30.62 -6.29 -8.12
N ILE A 244 30.08 -5.69 -9.18
CA ILE A 244 30.84 -5.47 -10.42
C ILE A 244 31.99 -4.51 -10.15
N ARG A 245 31.78 -3.42 -9.42
CA ARG A 245 32.84 -2.47 -9.04
C ARG A 245 33.93 -3.13 -8.20
N ALA A 246 33.57 -3.93 -7.20
CA ALA A 246 34.54 -4.62 -6.34
C ALA A 246 35.40 -5.62 -7.14
N THR A 247 34.81 -6.33 -8.11
CA THR A 247 35.57 -7.25 -8.99
C THR A 247 36.45 -6.52 -10.01
N SER A 248 36.02 -5.34 -10.46
CA SER A 248 36.81 -4.53 -11.45
C SER A 248 38.05 -3.90 -10.83
N THR A 249 38.03 -3.57 -9.56
CA THR A 249 39.19 -3.06 -8.82
C THR A 249 40.27 -4.14 -8.65
N MET A 250 39.89 -5.41 -8.77
CA MET A 250 40.83 -6.55 -8.66
C MET A 250 41.35 -7.09 -10.01
N GLN A 251 40.77 -6.65 -11.15
CA GLN A 251 41.18 -7.13 -12.48
C GLN A 251 41.20 -5.97 -13.50
N HIS A 252 42.35 -5.71 -14.07
CA HIS A 252 42.59 -4.65 -15.08
C HIS A 252 42.00 -4.93 -16.49
N ASP A 253 40.99 -5.80 -16.62
CA ASP A 253 40.48 -6.21 -17.93
C ASP A 253 39.03 -5.70 -18.16
N SER A 254 38.89 -4.59 -18.87
CA SER A 254 37.63 -3.88 -19.11
C SER A 254 36.65 -4.62 -20.04
N ALA A 255 37.12 -5.49 -20.93
CA ALA A 255 36.26 -6.21 -21.87
C ALA A 255 35.49 -7.36 -21.20
N ALA A 256 36.11 -8.04 -20.21
CA ALA A 256 35.46 -9.09 -19.42
C ALA A 256 34.38 -8.53 -18.50
N LEU A 257 34.43 -7.23 -18.15
CA LEU A 257 33.49 -6.55 -17.30
C LEU A 257 32.14 -6.30 -17.97
N VAL A 258 32.16 -5.86 -19.23
CA VAL A 258 30.95 -5.59 -20.03
C VAL A 258 30.17 -6.89 -20.27
N ALA A 259 30.88 -7.97 -20.61
CA ALA A 259 30.25 -9.28 -20.80
C ALA A 259 29.66 -9.89 -19.52
N ARG A 260 30.27 -9.64 -18.34
CA ARG A 260 29.74 -10.10 -17.03
C ARG A 260 28.57 -9.26 -16.54
N SER A 261 28.56 -7.95 -16.82
CA SER A 261 27.41 -7.09 -16.46
C SER A 261 26.15 -7.49 -17.21
N SER A 262 26.25 -7.88 -18.48
CA SER A 262 25.14 -8.37 -19.29
C SER A 262 24.64 -9.76 -18.83
N SER A 263 25.50 -10.62 -18.29
CA SER A 263 25.10 -11.96 -17.81
C SER A 263 24.48 -11.95 -16.41
N LEU A 264 24.81 -10.97 -15.55
CA LEU A 264 24.24 -10.83 -14.21
C LEU A 264 22.85 -10.16 -14.22
N VAL A 265 22.47 -9.51 -15.32
CA VAL A 265 21.13 -8.94 -15.55
C VAL A 265 20.24 -9.93 -16.33
N ALA A 266 20.78 -11.05 -16.81
CA ALA A 266 20.07 -11.98 -17.70
C ALA A 266 18.97 -12.79 -16.99
N ASP A 267 19.04 -13.00 -15.68
CA ASP A 267 18.01 -13.73 -14.93
C ASP A 267 17.08 -12.75 -14.22
N LEU A 268 15.85 -12.63 -14.74
CA LEU A 268 14.80 -11.87 -14.07
C LEU A 268 14.57 -12.43 -12.65
N PRO A 269 14.52 -11.58 -11.62
CA PRO A 269 14.30 -12.03 -10.27
C PRO A 269 12.92 -12.69 -10.12
N VAL A 270 12.87 -13.83 -9.45
CA VAL A 270 11.62 -14.49 -9.06
C VAL A 270 11.20 -13.92 -7.71
N ILE A 271 10.00 -13.33 -7.67
CA ILE A 271 9.43 -12.76 -6.45
C ILE A 271 8.41 -13.75 -5.87
N CYS A 272 8.71 -14.28 -4.68
CA CYS A 272 7.80 -15.13 -3.92
C CYS A 272 7.06 -14.28 -2.88
N VAL A 273 5.73 -14.27 -2.94
CA VAL A 273 4.88 -13.45 -2.08
C VAL A 273 3.92 -14.35 -1.32
N PRO A 274 4.06 -14.50 0.01
CA PRO A 274 3.04 -15.16 0.81
C PRO A 274 1.80 -14.26 0.85
N SER A 275 0.66 -14.77 0.36
CA SER A 275 -0.51 -13.94 0.12
C SER A 275 -1.81 -14.70 0.40
N GLY A 276 -2.64 -14.17 1.33
CA GLY A 276 -4.03 -14.58 1.49
C GLY A 276 -4.94 -13.73 0.60
N ASN A 277 -4.93 -12.40 0.80
CA ASN A 277 -5.55 -11.44 -0.12
C ASN A 277 -4.53 -11.01 -1.19
N PHE A 278 -4.96 -10.92 -2.43
CA PHE A 278 -4.07 -10.66 -3.57
C PHE A 278 -3.66 -9.19 -3.78
N GLY A 279 -3.91 -8.29 -2.83
CA GLY A 279 -3.58 -6.86 -2.96
C GLY A 279 -2.10 -6.62 -3.23
N ASN A 280 -1.20 -7.25 -2.47
CA ASN A 280 0.24 -7.08 -2.65
C ASN A 280 0.76 -7.70 -3.95
N ILE A 281 0.29 -8.88 -4.35
CA ILE A 281 0.64 -9.50 -5.64
C ILE A 281 0.15 -8.62 -6.79
N THR A 282 -1.09 -8.11 -6.70
CA THR A 282 -1.65 -7.20 -7.70
C THR A 282 -0.78 -5.96 -7.85
N ALA A 283 -0.31 -5.37 -6.75
CA ALA A 283 0.63 -4.24 -6.79
C ALA A 283 1.94 -4.58 -7.52
N GLY A 284 2.50 -5.76 -7.30
CA GLY A 284 3.66 -6.25 -8.04
C GLY A 284 3.40 -6.40 -9.54
N LEU A 285 2.21 -6.89 -9.93
CA LEU A 285 1.80 -6.97 -11.35
C LEU A 285 1.63 -5.58 -11.98
N PHE A 286 1.15 -4.58 -11.22
CA PHE A 286 1.14 -3.19 -11.67
C PHE A 286 2.57 -2.69 -11.89
N GLY A 287 3.48 -2.92 -10.94
CA GLY A 287 4.89 -2.59 -11.09
C GLY A 287 5.50 -3.19 -12.36
N LYS A 288 5.24 -4.47 -12.62
CA LYS A 288 5.70 -5.13 -13.87
C LYS A 288 5.15 -4.47 -15.14
N ARG A 289 3.94 -3.90 -15.10
CA ARG A 289 3.35 -3.22 -16.26
C ARG A 289 3.83 -1.78 -16.43
N MET A 290 4.42 -1.22 -15.40
CA MET A 290 5.01 0.12 -15.45
C MET A 290 6.41 0.13 -16.06
N GLY A 291 7.01 -1.04 -16.25
CA GLY A 291 8.34 -1.33 -16.78
C GLY A 291 9.03 -2.36 -15.91
#